data_f9407dd2cf6594dee6926862a384168f
#
_entry.id   f9407dd2cf6594dee6926862a384168f
#
_cell.length_a   1.000
_cell.length_b   1.000
_cell.length_c   1.000
_cell.angle_alpha   90.00
_cell.angle_beta   90.00
_cell.angle_gamma   90.00
#
_symmetry.space_group_name_H-M   'P 1'
#
loop_
_entity.id
_entity.type
_entity.pdbx_description
1 polymer ?
#
loop_
_entity_poly.entity_id
_entity_poly.type
_entity_poly.pdbx_seq_one_letter_code
_entity_poly.pdbx_strand_id
1 'polypeptide(L)'
;MNIRNYTRILFCIFVTFLLAAGSAYAADKKEKEVNQYPNATRKDPKLDMSSGNQKDLNKALELLNNNQADEAAPLVQKILDDPKASKYAHALALQASGQLAYDKQDNATAIKQFRAAYDSDALPNNAHFTLLYQVAQLQVQDEKYQDSLNTLDEFFKATGGVNKAEAYALQGNDYYRLDKYQPAIDSIKKALSLTDKPSDTWYQIMMASYTELEQYDQAAEVLKQQLAKTPNDGKLIRQLAAVYVKGKQDDKAIAVLSDARQKGLLTNQDDYKLATQIYDQADKAKEGAAFLKEGFDKGVVKPSYEMYKLLGDSYALGQDDKNAIDAYAKASPLAKDGNIDYLRGSLLLNNDHPKEAVEALKQAVTKGGLKQPGETYILLGDSYNQLDDIPDATAAWQKAKGYPSAQKMAEQRLAAGGHIKLKPKKN
;
A
#
# COMPACT_ATOMS: atom_id res chain seq x y z
N MET A 1 1.93 -7.84 -2.15
CA MET A 1 2.57 -6.53 -2.33
C MET A 1 2.72 -5.90 -0.96
N ASN A 2 3.94 -5.60 -0.54
CA ASN A 2 4.28 -5.31 0.85
C ASN A 2 3.77 -3.91 1.23
N ILE A 3 2.78 -3.82 2.10
CA ILE A 3 2.16 -2.56 2.60
C ILE A 3 3.21 -1.64 3.26
N ARG A 4 4.31 -2.18 3.75
CA ARG A 4 5.46 -1.42 4.26
C ARG A 4 6.05 -0.40 3.26
N ASN A 5 5.87 -0.61 1.94
CA ASN A 5 6.34 0.33 0.92
C ASN A 5 5.32 1.44 0.58
N TYR A 6 4.05 1.28 0.94
CA TYR A 6 3.03 2.32 0.72
C TYR A 6 3.06 3.42 1.78
N THR A 7 3.55 3.14 2.97
CA THR A 7 3.66 4.11 4.07
C THR A 7 4.91 5.01 3.99
N ARG A 8 5.76 4.84 2.98
CA ARG A 8 6.72 5.88 2.53
C ARG A 8 6.05 7.03 1.77
N ILE A 9 4.74 6.99 1.56
CA ILE A 9 4.00 8.16 1.12
C ILE A 9 4.07 9.15 2.28
N LEU A 10 5.07 10.00 2.14
CA LEU A 10 5.17 11.33 2.69
C LEU A 10 3.89 11.72 3.45
N PHE A 11 3.95 11.60 4.76
CA PHE A 11 3.41 12.66 5.57
C PHE A 11 4.21 13.89 5.09
N CYS A 12 3.76 14.57 4.05
CA CYS A 12 4.15 15.93 3.79
C CYS A 12 3.62 16.73 4.98
N ILE A 13 4.38 16.68 6.06
CA ILE A 13 4.22 17.57 7.18
C ILE A 13 4.63 18.91 6.59
N PHE A 14 3.64 19.65 6.09
CA PHE A 14 3.78 21.09 5.95
C PHE A 14 3.99 21.61 7.37
N VAL A 15 5.25 21.67 7.77
CA VAL A 15 5.66 22.47 8.91
C VAL A 15 5.46 23.92 8.46
N THR A 16 4.20 24.36 8.49
CA THR A 16 3.91 25.77 8.37
C THR A 16 4.43 26.45 9.64
N PHE A 17 5.66 26.89 9.58
CA PHE A 17 6.21 27.76 10.58
C PHE A 17 5.44 29.08 10.52
N LEU A 18 4.36 29.16 11.28
CA LEU A 18 3.79 30.44 11.65
C LEU A 18 4.81 31.11 12.58
N LEU A 19 5.70 31.92 11.98
CA LEU A 19 6.47 32.91 12.70
C LEU A 19 5.51 34.04 13.15
N ALA A 20 4.53 33.65 13.99
CA ALA A 20 3.50 34.56 14.51
C ALA A 20 4.07 35.62 15.47
N ALA A 21 5.38 35.64 15.69
CA ALA A 21 6.02 36.58 16.61
C ALA A 21 6.26 37.98 16.01
N GLY A 22 6.15 38.13 14.67
CA GLY A 22 6.42 39.43 14.02
C GLY A 22 5.26 40.43 14.00
N SER A 23 4.02 39.97 14.11
CA SER A 23 2.85 40.83 14.03
C SER A 23 2.32 41.37 15.37
N ALA A 24 2.83 40.88 16.50
CA ALA A 24 2.37 41.33 17.83
C ALA A 24 2.91 42.74 18.24
N TYR A 25 3.79 43.34 17.46
CA TYR A 25 4.39 44.65 17.78
C TYR A 25 4.19 45.76 16.72
N ALA A 26 3.43 45.51 15.65
CA ALA A 26 2.89 46.61 14.84
C ALA A 26 1.64 47.11 15.55
N ALA A 27 1.73 48.24 16.21
CA ALA A 27 0.62 48.93 16.82
C ALA A 27 -0.39 49.31 15.75
N ASP A 28 -1.52 48.70 15.77
CA ASP A 28 -2.89 49.15 15.51
C ASP A 28 -3.72 48.03 14.86
N LYS A 29 -4.59 47.49 15.69
CA LYS A 29 -5.62 46.43 15.56
C LYS A 29 -5.15 45.10 16.12
N LYS A 30 -5.28 44.95 17.45
CA LYS A 30 -5.29 43.64 18.12
C LYS A 30 -6.52 42.85 17.68
N GLU A 31 -6.44 42.07 16.64
CA GLU A 31 -7.20 40.83 16.62
C GLU A 31 -6.66 40.00 17.79
N LYS A 32 -7.52 39.63 18.76
CA LYS A 32 -7.12 38.77 19.86
C LYS A 32 -6.68 37.45 19.27
N GLU A 33 -5.40 37.16 19.39
CA GLU A 33 -4.84 35.85 19.00
C GLU A 33 -5.67 34.75 19.69
N VAL A 34 -6.18 33.80 18.90
CA VAL A 34 -6.99 32.70 19.44
C VAL A 34 -6.08 31.82 20.29
N ASN A 35 -6.46 31.62 21.54
CA ASN A 35 -5.75 30.69 22.42
C ASN A 35 -5.93 29.25 21.89
N GLN A 36 -4.85 28.69 21.33
CA GLN A 36 -4.84 27.34 20.77
C GLN A 36 -4.83 26.23 21.85
N TYR A 37 -4.47 26.58 23.08
CA TYR A 37 -4.30 25.65 24.20
C TYR A 37 -5.10 26.10 25.43
N PRO A 38 -6.43 26.15 25.34
CA PRO A 38 -7.28 26.75 26.41
C PRO A 38 -7.25 25.98 27.73
N ASN A 39 -6.84 24.71 27.70
CA ASN A 39 -6.76 23.84 28.88
C ASN A 39 -5.38 23.90 29.58
N ALA A 40 -4.40 24.58 28.98
CA ALA A 40 -3.09 24.72 29.58
C ALA A 40 -3.15 25.58 30.84
N THR A 41 -2.54 25.11 31.91
CA THR A 41 -2.52 25.81 33.20
C THR A 41 -1.36 26.80 33.34
N ARG A 42 -0.39 26.74 32.41
CA ARG A 42 0.76 27.63 32.34
C ARG A 42 0.27 29.05 32.04
N LYS A 43 0.81 30.03 32.80
CA LYS A 43 0.56 31.45 32.56
C LYS A 43 1.59 31.98 31.55
N ASP A 44 1.14 32.84 30.65
CA ASP A 44 2.03 33.53 29.72
C ASP A 44 3.09 34.34 30.49
N PRO A 45 4.35 34.24 30.06
CA PRO A 45 5.44 35.03 30.66
C PRO A 45 5.37 36.49 30.27
N LYS A 46 6.14 37.31 30.97
CA LYS A 46 6.34 38.71 30.59
C LYS A 46 7.18 38.81 29.30
N LEU A 47 6.68 39.52 28.30
CA LEU A 47 7.32 39.68 27.01
C LEU A 47 8.19 40.96 26.99
N ASP A 48 9.39 40.89 27.60
CA ASP A 48 10.33 42.01 27.61
C ASP A 48 11.39 41.84 26.52
N MET A 49 11.60 42.91 25.72
CA MET A 49 12.65 42.92 24.71
C MET A 49 13.22 44.33 24.55
N SER A 50 14.55 44.48 24.43
CA SER A 50 15.20 45.75 24.10
C SER A 50 14.83 46.16 22.67
N SER A 51 14.80 47.47 22.39
CA SER A 51 14.52 47.98 21.04
C SER A 51 15.57 47.53 20.02
N GLY A 52 16.82 47.31 20.44
CA GLY A 52 17.91 46.79 19.59
C GLY A 52 17.62 45.33 19.16
N ASN A 53 17.37 44.46 20.13
CA ASN A 53 17.06 43.04 19.84
C ASN A 53 15.77 42.89 19.07
N GLN A 54 14.76 43.74 19.32
CA GLN A 54 13.53 43.76 18.53
C GLN A 54 13.78 44.12 17.06
N LYS A 55 14.60 45.15 16.79
CA LYS A 55 14.96 45.52 15.42
C LYS A 55 15.71 44.40 14.70
N ASP A 56 16.71 43.83 15.34
CA ASP A 56 17.51 42.72 14.74
C ASP A 56 16.65 41.48 14.50
N LEU A 57 15.77 41.13 15.45
CA LEU A 57 14.85 39.97 15.30
C LEU A 57 13.84 40.21 14.18
N ASN A 58 13.16 41.38 14.13
CA ASN A 58 12.22 41.68 13.06
C ASN A 58 12.88 41.58 11.68
N LYS A 59 14.10 42.11 11.56
CA LYS A 59 14.87 41.99 10.31
C LYS A 59 15.26 40.57 9.97
N ALA A 60 15.67 39.77 10.97
CA ALA A 60 15.94 38.34 10.76
C ALA A 60 14.72 37.56 10.30
N LEU A 61 13.55 37.82 10.93
CA LEU A 61 12.29 37.17 10.54
C LEU A 61 11.82 37.57 9.12
N GLU A 62 11.99 38.87 8.76
CA GLU A 62 11.73 39.31 7.39
C GLU A 62 12.60 38.58 6.36
N LEU A 63 13.91 38.43 6.65
CA LEU A 63 14.85 37.73 5.79
C LEU A 63 14.51 36.22 5.68
N LEU A 64 14.15 35.58 6.78
CA LEU A 64 13.69 34.17 6.79
C LEU A 64 12.44 34.00 5.92
N ASN A 65 11.45 34.87 6.03
CA ASN A 65 10.26 34.83 5.21
C ASN A 65 10.53 35.03 3.71
N ASN A 66 11.62 35.72 3.39
CA ASN A 66 12.09 35.96 2.02
C ASN A 66 13.09 34.87 1.54
N ASN A 67 13.25 33.77 2.29
CA ASN A 67 14.25 32.70 2.01
C ASN A 67 15.71 33.19 1.96
N GLN A 68 16.04 34.24 2.72
CA GLN A 68 17.37 34.80 2.84
C GLN A 68 18.07 34.37 4.14
N ALA A 69 18.16 33.04 4.32
CA ALA A 69 18.65 32.40 5.55
C ALA A 69 20.06 32.83 5.95
N ASP A 70 20.96 33.01 4.97
CA ASP A 70 22.35 33.39 5.23
C ASP A 70 22.48 34.84 5.73
N GLU A 71 21.60 35.75 5.32
CA GLU A 71 21.55 37.11 5.83
C GLU A 71 20.86 37.20 7.20
N ALA A 72 19.91 36.30 7.49
CA ALA A 72 19.22 36.22 8.77
C ALA A 72 20.12 35.68 9.89
N ALA A 73 20.96 34.69 9.58
CA ALA A 73 21.76 33.96 10.56
C ALA A 73 22.64 34.86 11.45
N PRO A 74 23.39 35.84 10.94
CA PRO A 74 24.20 36.71 11.78
C PRO A 74 23.39 37.62 12.72
N LEU A 75 22.16 38.00 12.34
CA LEU A 75 21.25 38.76 13.22
C LEU A 75 20.74 37.92 14.35
N VAL A 76 20.37 36.68 14.08
CA VAL A 76 19.93 35.70 15.08
C VAL A 76 21.09 35.42 16.05
N GLN A 77 22.28 35.13 15.52
CA GLN A 77 23.46 34.87 16.36
C GLN A 77 23.83 36.04 17.25
N LYS A 78 23.73 37.28 16.75
CA LYS A 78 23.98 38.50 17.54
C LYS A 78 23.08 38.57 18.78
N ILE A 79 21.80 38.15 18.66
CA ILE A 79 20.89 38.14 19.82
C ILE A 79 21.25 37.01 20.78
N LEU A 80 21.63 35.83 20.26
CA LEU A 80 22.08 34.70 21.07
C LEU A 80 23.33 34.98 21.88
N ASP A 81 24.25 35.80 21.33
CA ASP A 81 25.51 36.18 21.96
C ASP A 81 25.38 37.41 22.86
N ASP A 82 24.25 38.11 22.86
CA ASP A 82 24.04 39.29 23.70
C ASP A 82 23.75 38.89 25.16
N PRO A 83 24.68 39.08 26.11
CA PRO A 83 24.46 38.73 27.52
C PRO A 83 23.38 39.60 28.20
N LYS A 84 22.92 40.66 27.53
CA LYS A 84 21.83 41.53 28.03
C LYS A 84 20.49 41.20 27.38
N ALA A 85 20.46 40.25 26.46
CA ALA A 85 19.19 39.80 25.86
C ALA A 85 18.27 39.25 26.95
N SER A 86 16.99 39.68 26.91
CA SER A 86 15.99 39.12 27.78
C SER A 86 15.78 37.64 27.49
N LYS A 87 15.23 36.87 28.44
CA LYS A 87 14.84 35.46 28.22
C LYS A 87 13.93 35.32 27.02
N TYR A 88 13.00 36.26 26.83
CA TYR A 88 12.07 36.25 25.69
C TYR A 88 12.79 36.48 24.38
N ALA A 89 13.70 37.48 24.28
CA ALA A 89 14.48 37.75 23.08
C ALA A 89 15.37 36.53 22.72
N HIS A 90 16.02 35.96 23.71
CA HIS A 90 16.86 34.77 23.56
C HIS A 90 16.04 33.53 23.09
N ALA A 91 14.83 33.30 23.65
CA ALA A 91 13.94 32.22 23.24
C ALA A 91 13.48 32.35 21.78
N LEU A 92 13.14 33.60 21.34
CA LEU A 92 12.78 33.85 19.94
C LEU A 92 13.98 33.67 19.00
N ALA A 93 15.17 34.05 19.42
CA ALA A 93 16.40 33.83 18.65
C ALA A 93 16.74 32.33 18.54
N LEU A 94 16.50 31.54 19.60
CA LEU A 94 16.61 30.07 19.55
C LEU A 94 15.59 29.47 18.57
N GLN A 95 14.34 29.93 18.60
CA GLN A 95 13.32 29.50 17.63
C GLN A 95 13.74 29.83 16.20
N ALA A 96 14.21 31.04 15.94
CA ALA A 96 14.70 31.44 14.62
C ALA A 96 15.94 30.63 14.18
N SER A 97 16.86 30.32 15.11
CA SER A 97 18.01 29.44 14.89
C SER A 97 17.59 28.03 14.53
N GLY A 98 16.55 27.50 15.19
CA GLY A 98 15.95 26.22 14.85
C GLY A 98 15.36 26.20 13.44
N GLN A 99 14.71 27.29 13.04
CA GLN A 99 14.20 27.45 11.66
C GLN A 99 15.34 27.46 10.64
N LEU A 100 16.40 28.24 10.89
CA LEU A 100 17.58 28.28 10.02
C LEU A 100 18.22 26.90 9.84
N ALA A 101 18.28 26.10 10.90
CA ALA A 101 18.80 24.74 10.85
C ALA A 101 17.87 23.82 10.02
N TYR A 102 16.55 23.93 10.22
CA TYR A 102 15.57 23.18 9.45
C TYR A 102 15.64 23.48 7.94
N ASP A 103 15.76 24.76 7.55
CA ASP A 103 15.86 25.18 6.16
C ASP A 103 17.15 24.63 5.49
N LYS A 104 18.18 24.37 6.29
CA LYS A 104 19.42 23.67 5.88
C LYS A 104 19.32 22.15 5.96
N GLN A 105 18.15 21.60 6.26
CA GLN A 105 17.91 20.16 6.46
C GLN A 105 18.71 19.52 7.62
N ASP A 106 19.16 20.34 8.59
CA ASP A 106 19.79 19.89 9.81
C ASP A 106 18.74 19.75 10.93
N ASN A 107 17.97 18.65 10.85
CA ASN A 107 16.92 18.34 11.83
C ASN A 107 17.48 18.21 13.23
N ALA A 108 18.69 17.68 13.41
CA ALA A 108 19.29 17.49 14.72
C ALA A 108 19.51 18.84 15.44
N THR A 109 20.08 19.83 14.74
CA THR A 109 20.25 21.18 15.25
C THR A 109 18.89 21.87 15.43
N ALA A 110 17.95 21.72 14.50
CA ALA A 110 16.60 22.29 14.61
C ALA A 110 15.88 21.79 15.88
N ILE A 111 15.86 20.48 16.12
CA ILE A 111 15.31 19.87 17.34
C ILE A 111 15.96 20.44 18.60
N LYS A 112 17.31 20.53 18.62
CA LYS A 112 18.05 21.07 19.75
C LYS A 112 17.66 22.52 20.06
N GLN A 113 17.57 23.37 19.05
CA GLN A 113 17.24 24.78 19.21
C GLN A 113 15.77 25.00 19.60
N PHE A 114 14.84 24.28 18.97
CA PHE A 114 13.42 24.35 19.36
C PHE A 114 13.21 23.85 20.79
N ARG A 115 13.90 22.77 21.18
CA ARG A 115 13.84 22.27 22.55
C ARG A 115 14.40 23.30 23.54
N ALA A 116 15.54 23.92 23.25
CA ALA A 116 16.13 24.98 24.08
C ALA A 116 15.19 26.19 24.19
N ALA A 117 14.51 26.57 23.10
CA ALA A 117 13.52 27.65 23.12
C ALA A 117 12.33 27.30 24.03
N TYR A 118 11.82 26.08 23.95
CA TYR A 118 10.77 25.58 24.85
C TYR A 118 11.21 25.57 26.31
N ASP A 119 12.38 25.00 26.61
CA ASP A 119 12.91 24.84 27.95
C ASP A 119 13.24 26.21 28.63
N SER A 120 13.41 27.26 27.84
CA SER A 120 13.58 28.63 28.36
C SER A 120 12.37 29.16 29.13
N ASP A 121 11.18 28.57 28.88
CA ASP A 121 9.89 28.94 29.47
C ASP A 121 9.52 30.42 29.28
N ALA A 122 10.02 31.07 28.23
CA ALA A 122 9.92 32.50 28.00
C ALA A 122 8.99 32.91 26.85
N LEU A 123 8.43 31.97 26.09
CA LEU A 123 7.52 32.23 24.98
C LEU A 123 6.05 32.22 25.42
N PRO A 124 5.16 32.95 24.71
CA PRO A 124 3.71 32.83 24.89
C PRO A 124 3.23 31.40 24.67
N ASN A 125 2.13 30.99 25.32
CA ASN A 125 1.63 29.63 25.29
C ASN A 125 1.48 29.06 23.87
N ASN A 126 0.93 29.83 22.94
CA ASN A 126 0.77 29.36 21.57
C ASN A 126 2.11 28.97 20.93
N ALA A 127 3.13 29.83 21.03
CA ALA A 127 4.46 29.56 20.51
C ALA A 127 5.15 28.45 21.29
N HIS A 128 5.11 28.54 22.64
CA HIS A 128 5.75 27.58 23.54
C HIS A 128 5.33 26.13 23.26
N PHE A 129 4.03 25.84 23.25
CA PHE A 129 3.57 24.47 23.00
C PHE A 129 3.70 24.03 21.55
N THR A 130 3.63 24.97 20.58
CA THR A 130 3.85 24.65 19.18
C THR A 130 5.25 24.09 18.95
N LEU A 131 6.28 24.54 19.70
CA LEU A 131 7.65 24.02 19.58
C LEU A 131 7.73 22.53 19.93
N LEU A 132 7.04 22.05 20.96
CA LEU A 132 7.02 20.61 21.27
C LEU A 132 6.42 19.81 20.13
N TYR A 133 5.33 20.29 19.55
CA TYR A 133 4.72 19.61 18.42
C TYR A 133 5.64 19.61 17.17
N GLN A 134 6.37 20.71 16.91
CA GLN A 134 7.37 20.76 15.86
C GLN A 134 8.55 19.81 16.10
N VAL A 135 9.04 19.72 17.34
CA VAL A 135 10.07 18.75 17.71
C VAL A 135 9.62 17.32 17.44
N ALA A 136 8.39 16.96 17.84
CA ALA A 136 7.84 15.62 17.56
C ALA A 136 7.78 15.35 16.04
N GLN A 137 7.34 16.33 15.24
CA GLN A 137 7.29 16.21 13.80
C GLN A 137 8.69 15.98 13.16
N LEU A 138 9.70 16.70 13.62
CA LEU A 138 11.08 16.50 13.16
C LEU A 138 11.64 15.14 13.55
N GLN A 139 11.32 14.68 14.76
CA GLN A 139 11.70 13.34 15.21
C GLN A 139 11.09 12.24 14.33
N VAL A 140 9.85 12.41 13.85
CA VAL A 140 9.23 11.49 12.88
C VAL A 140 9.94 11.53 11.54
N GLN A 141 10.35 12.71 11.05
CA GLN A 141 11.14 12.82 9.81
C GLN A 141 12.47 12.05 9.90
N ASP A 142 13.07 12.06 11.07
CA ASP A 142 14.31 11.33 11.38
C ASP A 142 14.06 9.85 11.75
N GLU A 143 12.82 9.35 11.60
CA GLU A 143 12.39 7.99 11.98
C GLU A 143 12.58 7.66 13.48
N LYS A 144 12.70 8.69 14.34
CA LYS A 144 12.83 8.58 15.80
C LYS A 144 11.45 8.50 16.46
N TYR A 145 10.66 7.51 16.10
CA TYR A 145 9.25 7.39 16.49
C TYR A 145 9.04 7.32 18.00
N GLN A 146 9.92 6.63 18.74
CA GLN A 146 9.79 6.57 20.20
C GLN A 146 10.07 7.93 20.86
N ASP A 147 11.05 8.69 20.35
CA ASP A 147 11.33 10.04 20.86
C ASP A 147 10.16 10.98 20.56
N SER A 148 9.56 10.88 19.37
CA SER A 148 8.34 11.62 19.01
C SER A 148 7.18 11.30 19.97
N LEU A 149 6.94 10.03 20.28
CA LEU A 149 5.92 9.64 21.28
C LEU A 149 6.18 10.27 22.64
N ASN A 150 7.42 10.25 23.13
CA ASN A 150 7.79 10.86 24.40
C ASN A 150 7.53 12.38 24.38
N THR A 151 7.86 13.04 23.28
CA THR A 151 7.63 14.48 23.08
C THR A 151 6.13 14.81 22.96
N LEU A 152 5.34 13.96 22.28
CA LEU A 152 3.88 14.11 22.20
C LEU A 152 3.20 13.90 23.56
N ASP A 153 3.66 12.95 24.34
CA ASP A 153 3.14 12.73 25.70
C ASP A 153 3.40 13.94 26.60
N GLU A 154 4.59 14.56 26.51
CA GLU A 154 4.90 15.84 27.18
C GLU A 154 3.97 16.94 26.68
N PHE A 155 3.78 17.06 25.36
CA PHE A 155 2.89 18.03 24.73
C PHE A 155 1.44 17.89 25.21
N PHE A 156 0.87 16.69 25.23
CA PHE A 156 -0.49 16.46 25.69
C PHE A 156 -0.64 16.77 27.19
N LYS A 157 0.34 16.40 28.00
CA LYS A 157 0.33 16.70 29.44
C LYS A 157 0.43 18.20 29.69
N ALA A 158 1.34 18.90 29.02
CA ALA A 158 1.58 20.33 29.22
C ALA A 158 0.39 21.19 28.74
N THR A 159 -0.31 20.76 27.70
CA THR A 159 -1.48 21.46 27.15
C THR A 159 -2.80 21.12 27.84
N GLY A 160 -2.80 20.19 28.80
CA GLY A 160 -4.02 19.73 29.49
C GLY A 160 -4.99 18.96 28.56
N GLY A 161 -4.44 18.29 27.54
CA GLY A 161 -5.21 17.66 26.48
C GLY A 161 -5.63 18.68 25.41
N VAL A 162 -5.10 18.55 24.22
CA VAL A 162 -5.36 19.47 23.11
C VAL A 162 -6.39 18.92 22.14
N ASN A 163 -7.24 19.78 21.62
CA ASN A 163 -8.17 19.44 20.54
C ASN A 163 -7.49 19.57 19.16
N LYS A 164 -6.28 19.00 19.02
CA LYS A 164 -5.51 19.01 17.76
C LYS A 164 -5.48 17.61 17.17
N ALA A 165 -6.36 17.38 16.20
CA ALA A 165 -6.52 16.08 15.56
C ALA A 165 -5.20 15.55 14.97
N GLU A 166 -4.40 16.45 14.36
CA GLU A 166 -3.12 16.11 13.72
C GLU A 166 -2.09 15.59 14.73
N ALA A 167 -2.12 16.03 15.99
CA ALA A 167 -1.19 15.55 17.01
C ALA A 167 -1.51 14.09 17.40
N TYR A 168 -2.79 13.75 17.53
CA TYR A 168 -3.19 12.35 17.75
C TYR A 168 -2.96 11.48 16.52
N ALA A 169 -3.10 12.03 15.31
CA ALA A 169 -2.78 11.30 14.10
C ALA A 169 -1.27 11.02 13.98
N LEU A 170 -0.43 11.98 14.37
CA LEU A 170 1.02 11.80 14.43
C LEU A 170 1.38 10.69 15.44
N GLN A 171 0.79 10.73 16.64
CA GLN A 171 0.94 9.68 17.65
C GLN A 171 0.51 8.31 17.11
N GLY A 172 -0.61 8.24 16.40
CA GLY A 172 -1.10 7.01 15.78
C GLY A 172 -0.15 6.47 14.71
N ASN A 173 0.44 7.35 13.90
CA ASN A 173 1.49 6.97 12.95
C ASN A 173 2.72 6.39 13.66
N ASP A 174 3.19 7.03 14.73
CA ASP A 174 4.37 6.59 15.45
C ASP A 174 4.16 5.22 16.10
N TYR A 175 2.99 5.01 16.72
CA TYR A 175 2.63 3.70 17.24
C TYR A 175 2.58 2.64 16.14
N TYR A 176 2.00 2.95 14.97
CA TYR A 176 1.98 2.04 13.83
C TYR A 176 3.39 1.67 13.35
N ARG A 177 4.29 2.67 13.27
CA ARG A 177 5.70 2.46 12.85
C ARG A 177 6.50 1.62 13.83
N LEU A 178 6.09 1.61 15.09
CA LEU A 178 6.67 0.78 16.17
C LEU A 178 5.93 -0.55 16.36
N ASP A 179 5.10 -0.97 15.38
CA ASP A 179 4.31 -2.20 15.43
C ASP A 179 3.34 -2.28 16.64
N LYS A 180 3.01 -1.12 17.24
CA LYS A 180 2.05 -0.99 18.36
C LYS A 180 0.65 -0.69 17.80
N TYR A 181 0.04 -1.68 17.15
CA TYR A 181 -1.15 -1.47 16.33
C TYR A 181 -2.40 -1.05 17.11
N GLN A 182 -2.66 -1.62 18.30
CA GLN A 182 -3.82 -1.20 19.10
C GLN A 182 -3.72 0.26 19.57
N PRO A 183 -2.60 0.72 20.15
CA PRO A 183 -2.40 2.14 20.45
C PRO A 183 -2.51 3.05 19.23
N ALA A 184 -2.05 2.59 18.05
CA ALA A 184 -2.21 3.34 16.79
C ALA A 184 -3.69 3.56 16.46
N ILE A 185 -4.51 2.51 16.54
CA ILE A 185 -5.96 2.57 16.31
C ILE A 185 -6.62 3.56 17.27
N ASP A 186 -6.27 3.49 18.56
CA ASP A 186 -6.88 4.32 19.59
C ASP A 186 -6.54 5.81 19.38
N SER A 187 -5.28 6.12 19.02
CA SER A 187 -4.84 7.47 18.69
C SER A 187 -5.53 8.00 17.42
N ILE A 188 -5.65 7.19 16.37
CA ILE A 188 -6.34 7.59 15.14
C ILE A 188 -7.85 7.80 15.40
N LYS A 189 -8.51 6.95 16.18
CA LYS A 189 -9.91 7.15 16.58
C LYS A 189 -10.09 8.48 17.31
N LYS A 190 -9.16 8.83 18.20
CA LYS A 190 -9.17 10.13 18.88
C LYS A 190 -9.01 11.26 17.87
N ALA A 191 -8.06 11.17 16.92
CA ALA A 191 -7.90 12.15 15.86
C ALA A 191 -9.18 12.35 15.04
N LEU A 192 -9.82 11.25 14.60
CA LEU A 192 -11.07 11.29 13.84
C LEU A 192 -12.23 11.91 14.61
N SER A 193 -12.26 11.80 15.94
CA SER A 193 -13.30 12.41 16.78
C SER A 193 -13.16 13.93 16.92
N LEU A 194 -12.07 14.52 16.49
CA LEU A 194 -11.73 15.93 16.69
C LEU A 194 -11.89 16.78 15.42
N THR A 195 -12.23 16.18 14.29
CA THR A 195 -12.35 16.91 13.01
C THR A 195 -13.39 16.27 12.08
N ASP A 196 -14.09 17.12 11.35
CA ASP A 196 -15.01 16.70 10.27
C ASP A 196 -14.28 16.53 8.92
N LYS A 197 -12.99 16.87 8.86
CA LYS A 197 -12.16 16.80 7.65
C LYS A 197 -10.90 15.96 7.88
N PRO A 198 -11.05 14.67 8.16
CA PRO A 198 -9.91 13.78 8.39
C PRO A 198 -9.14 13.53 7.10
N SER A 199 -7.83 13.32 7.23
CA SER A 199 -6.99 12.87 6.12
C SER A 199 -7.25 11.39 5.81
N ASP A 200 -7.24 11.03 4.51
CA ASP A 200 -7.35 9.63 4.07
C ASP A 200 -6.23 8.75 4.66
N THR A 201 -5.06 9.32 4.91
CA THR A 201 -3.93 8.60 5.53
C THR A 201 -4.28 8.06 6.91
N TRP A 202 -5.11 8.75 7.69
CA TRP A 202 -5.52 8.29 9.02
C TRP A 202 -6.35 7.01 8.92
N TYR A 203 -7.28 6.94 7.99
CA TYR A 203 -8.04 5.72 7.72
C TYR A 203 -7.14 4.58 7.23
N GLN A 204 -6.11 4.90 6.41
CA GLN A 204 -5.14 3.90 5.96
C GLN A 204 -4.32 3.30 7.11
N ILE A 205 -3.84 4.15 8.05
CA ILE A 205 -3.14 3.68 9.26
C ILE A 205 -4.06 2.79 10.09
N MET A 206 -5.31 3.22 10.32
CA MET A 206 -6.28 2.45 11.11
C MET A 206 -6.62 1.11 10.45
N MET A 207 -6.90 1.10 9.15
CA MET A 207 -7.16 -0.12 8.38
C MET A 207 -5.96 -1.07 8.40
N ALA A 208 -4.73 -0.53 8.18
CA ALA A 208 -3.52 -1.34 8.22
C ALA A 208 -3.29 -1.93 9.60
N SER A 209 -3.48 -1.14 10.66
CA SER A 209 -3.35 -1.62 12.04
C SER A 209 -4.33 -2.73 12.37
N TYR A 210 -5.60 -2.61 11.97
CA TYR A 210 -6.58 -3.69 12.10
C TYR A 210 -6.19 -4.94 11.31
N THR A 211 -5.61 -4.77 10.12
CA THR A 211 -5.16 -5.88 9.29
C THR A 211 -3.99 -6.63 9.90
N GLU A 212 -3.03 -5.92 10.51
CA GLU A 212 -1.88 -6.54 11.21
C GLU A 212 -2.32 -7.27 12.50
N LEU A 213 -3.41 -6.84 13.13
CA LEU A 213 -4.06 -7.52 14.24
C LEU A 213 -5.02 -8.65 13.80
N GLU A 214 -5.11 -8.94 12.51
CA GLU A 214 -6.06 -9.90 11.92
C GLU A 214 -7.54 -9.57 12.21
N GLN A 215 -7.82 -8.33 12.54
CA GLN A 215 -9.18 -7.82 12.82
C GLN A 215 -9.85 -7.36 11.52
N TYR A 216 -10.09 -8.31 10.61
CA TYR A 216 -10.52 -8.01 9.25
C TYR A 216 -11.94 -7.41 9.16
N ASP A 217 -12.84 -7.78 10.08
CA ASP A 217 -14.18 -7.16 10.13
C ASP A 217 -14.10 -5.66 10.49
N GLN A 218 -13.23 -5.29 11.42
CA GLN A 218 -13.00 -3.89 11.78
C GLN A 218 -12.31 -3.12 10.64
N ALA A 219 -11.33 -3.74 9.96
CA ALA A 219 -10.70 -3.16 8.78
C ALA A 219 -11.72 -2.92 7.65
N ALA A 220 -12.62 -3.87 7.42
CA ALA A 220 -13.70 -3.75 6.44
C ALA A 220 -14.69 -2.63 6.81
N GLU A 221 -15.02 -2.48 8.10
CA GLU A 221 -15.92 -1.43 8.56
C GLU A 221 -15.36 -0.03 8.33
N VAL A 222 -14.04 0.18 8.51
CA VAL A 222 -13.36 1.44 8.16
C VAL A 222 -13.56 1.77 6.68
N LEU A 223 -13.38 0.79 5.79
CA LEU A 223 -13.55 0.98 4.35
C LEU A 223 -15.01 1.25 3.97
N LYS A 224 -15.98 0.59 4.61
CA LYS A 224 -17.41 0.85 4.39
C LYS A 224 -17.79 2.27 4.80
N GLN A 225 -17.27 2.78 5.92
CA GLN A 225 -17.49 4.16 6.34
C GLN A 225 -16.96 5.18 5.31
N GLN A 226 -15.82 4.89 4.68
CA GLN A 226 -15.29 5.70 3.59
C GLN A 226 -16.17 5.58 2.33
N LEU A 227 -16.56 4.37 1.95
CA LEU A 227 -17.44 4.11 0.82
C LEU A 227 -18.83 4.76 0.99
N ALA A 228 -19.33 4.91 2.22
CA ALA A 228 -20.56 5.64 2.47
C ALA A 228 -20.47 7.13 2.05
N LYS A 229 -19.27 7.72 2.10
CA LYS A 229 -18.99 9.10 1.63
C LYS A 229 -18.69 9.16 0.14
N THR A 230 -18.06 8.13 -0.40
CA THR A 230 -17.64 8.03 -1.81
C THR A 230 -18.04 6.66 -2.40
N PRO A 231 -19.34 6.42 -2.65
CA PRO A 231 -19.88 5.08 -2.98
C PRO A 231 -19.31 4.45 -4.25
N ASN A 232 -18.76 5.27 -5.14
CA ASN A 232 -18.26 4.84 -6.45
C ASN A 232 -16.72 4.81 -6.52
N ASP A 233 -16.03 4.85 -5.37
CA ASP A 233 -14.57 4.76 -5.35
C ASP A 233 -14.10 3.31 -5.58
N GLY A 234 -13.68 3.04 -6.82
CA GLY A 234 -13.18 1.71 -7.22
C GLY A 234 -11.95 1.26 -6.44
N LYS A 235 -11.12 2.20 -5.93
CA LYS A 235 -9.96 1.85 -5.10
C LYS A 235 -10.40 1.32 -3.74
N LEU A 236 -11.35 1.98 -3.08
CA LEU A 236 -11.91 1.53 -1.80
C LEU A 236 -12.66 0.20 -1.95
N ILE A 237 -13.38 0.00 -3.06
CA ILE A 237 -14.06 -1.27 -3.37
C ILE A 237 -13.05 -2.41 -3.46
N ARG A 238 -11.94 -2.22 -4.19
CA ARG A 238 -10.87 -3.23 -4.29
C ARG A 238 -10.22 -3.52 -2.94
N GLN A 239 -9.96 -2.48 -2.15
CA GLN A 239 -9.40 -2.64 -0.81
C GLN A 239 -10.34 -3.44 0.10
N LEU A 240 -11.65 -3.15 0.05
CA LEU A 240 -12.65 -3.88 0.83
C LEU A 240 -12.71 -5.36 0.44
N ALA A 241 -12.73 -5.66 -0.86
CA ALA A 241 -12.65 -7.03 -1.34
C ALA A 241 -11.37 -7.74 -0.88
N ALA A 242 -10.20 -7.07 -0.99
CA ALA A 242 -8.92 -7.62 -0.55
C ALA A 242 -8.86 -7.88 0.97
N VAL A 243 -9.47 -7.02 1.79
CA VAL A 243 -9.57 -7.22 3.25
C VAL A 243 -10.42 -8.45 3.55
N TYR A 244 -11.56 -8.63 2.87
CA TYR A 244 -12.40 -9.82 3.04
C TYR A 244 -11.68 -11.11 2.66
N VAL A 245 -10.92 -11.10 1.54
CA VAL A 245 -10.09 -12.26 1.13
C VAL A 245 -9.05 -12.61 2.20
N LYS A 246 -8.33 -11.61 2.72
CA LYS A 246 -7.38 -11.84 3.82
C LYS A 246 -8.05 -12.45 5.05
N GLY A 247 -9.27 -12.03 5.35
CA GLY A 247 -10.10 -12.58 6.43
C GLY A 247 -10.77 -13.91 6.09
N LYS A 248 -10.46 -14.54 4.94
CA LYS A 248 -11.11 -15.78 4.45
C LYS A 248 -12.63 -15.67 4.35
N GLN A 249 -13.10 -14.48 3.97
CA GLN A 249 -14.52 -14.14 3.82
C GLN A 249 -14.85 -13.93 2.33
N ASP A 250 -14.53 -14.94 1.52
CA ASP A 250 -14.57 -14.87 0.05
C ASP A 250 -15.99 -14.53 -0.46
N ASP A 251 -17.05 -15.02 0.18
CA ASP A 251 -18.42 -14.66 -0.18
C ASP A 251 -18.71 -13.16 -0.01
N LYS A 252 -18.18 -12.52 1.03
CA LYS A 252 -18.32 -11.06 1.20
C LYS A 252 -17.52 -10.30 0.14
N ALA A 253 -16.32 -10.78 -0.22
CA ALA A 253 -15.51 -10.20 -1.28
C ALA A 253 -16.23 -10.28 -2.64
N ILE A 254 -16.81 -11.46 -2.94
CA ILE A 254 -17.62 -11.70 -4.14
C ILE A 254 -18.82 -10.76 -4.18
N ALA A 255 -19.54 -10.61 -3.06
CA ALA A 255 -20.72 -9.72 -3.00
C ALA A 255 -20.36 -8.27 -3.31
N VAL A 256 -19.24 -7.77 -2.76
CA VAL A 256 -18.73 -6.41 -3.03
C VAL A 256 -18.39 -6.22 -4.51
N LEU A 257 -17.69 -7.19 -5.12
CA LEU A 257 -17.29 -7.10 -6.53
C LEU A 257 -18.48 -7.28 -7.48
N SER A 258 -19.46 -8.12 -7.11
CA SER A 258 -20.71 -8.30 -7.88
C SER A 258 -21.57 -7.03 -7.88
N ASP A 259 -21.67 -6.34 -6.74
CA ASP A 259 -22.36 -5.04 -6.65
C ASP A 259 -21.64 -3.99 -7.50
N ALA A 260 -20.31 -3.93 -7.41
CA ALA A 260 -19.51 -3.03 -8.22
C ALA A 260 -19.66 -3.30 -9.74
N ARG A 261 -19.76 -4.58 -10.14
CA ARG A 261 -20.04 -4.98 -11.52
C ARG A 261 -21.39 -4.46 -11.99
N GLN A 262 -22.46 -4.68 -11.20
CA GLN A 262 -23.80 -4.21 -11.54
C GLN A 262 -23.88 -2.69 -11.70
N LYS A 263 -23.10 -1.96 -10.91
CA LYS A 263 -22.99 -0.48 -10.96
C LYS A 263 -22.05 0.03 -12.05
N GLY A 264 -21.38 -0.85 -12.80
CA GLY A 264 -20.41 -0.46 -13.84
C GLY A 264 -19.12 0.18 -13.29
N LEU A 265 -18.76 -0.10 -12.05
CA LEU A 265 -17.59 0.47 -11.38
C LEU A 265 -16.28 -0.30 -11.63
N LEU A 266 -16.36 -1.46 -12.30
CA LEU A 266 -15.19 -2.23 -12.71
C LEU A 266 -14.70 -1.71 -14.06
N THR A 267 -13.72 -0.83 -14.04
CA THR A 267 -13.33 -0.04 -15.22
C THR A 267 -11.97 -0.40 -15.80
N ASN A 268 -11.24 -1.30 -15.14
CA ASN A 268 -9.92 -1.70 -15.59
C ASN A 268 -9.74 -3.23 -15.51
N GLN A 269 -8.74 -3.73 -16.21
CA GLN A 269 -8.42 -5.15 -16.30
C GLN A 269 -8.09 -5.81 -14.95
N ASP A 270 -7.46 -5.05 -14.02
CA ASP A 270 -7.08 -5.59 -12.72
C ASP A 270 -8.30 -5.90 -11.84
N ASP A 271 -9.42 -5.17 -12.03
CA ASP A 271 -10.69 -5.44 -11.36
C ASP A 271 -11.22 -6.83 -11.75
N TYR A 272 -11.22 -7.13 -13.06
CA TYR A 272 -11.68 -8.41 -13.58
C TYR A 272 -10.74 -9.56 -13.18
N LYS A 273 -9.42 -9.33 -13.22
CA LYS A 273 -8.42 -10.30 -12.77
C LYS A 273 -8.61 -10.64 -11.28
N LEU A 274 -8.71 -9.62 -10.42
CA LEU A 274 -8.90 -9.81 -8.98
C LEU A 274 -10.19 -10.57 -8.70
N ALA A 275 -11.30 -10.17 -9.33
CA ALA A 275 -12.58 -10.84 -9.15
C ALA A 275 -12.49 -12.32 -9.54
N THR A 276 -11.93 -12.63 -10.72
CA THR A 276 -11.77 -14.01 -11.20
C THR A 276 -10.98 -14.85 -10.21
N GLN A 277 -9.84 -14.33 -9.73
CA GLN A 277 -9.02 -15.05 -8.76
C GLN A 277 -9.76 -15.32 -7.42
N ILE A 278 -10.60 -14.38 -6.97
CA ILE A 278 -11.41 -14.57 -5.76
C ILE A 278 -12.50 -15.63 -5.98
N TYR A 279 -13.15 -15.62 -7.14
CA TYR A 279 -14.12 -16.65 -7.49
C TYR A 279 -13.46 -18.04 -7.58
N ASP A 280 -12.27 -18.14 -8.19
CA ASP A 280 -11.51 -19.39 -8.29
C ASP A 280 -11.13 -19.93 -6.91
N GLN A 281 -10.67 -19.04 -6.02
CA GLN A 281 -10.32 -19.38 -4.63
C GLN A 281 -11.54 -19.86 -3.81
N ALA A 282 -12.72 -19.33 -4.11
CA ALA A 282 -13.99 -19.66 -3.46
C ALA A 282 -14.70 -20.90 -4.06
N ASP A 283 -14.01 -21.72 -4.86
CA ASP A 283 -14.57 -22.87 -5.59
C ASP A 283 -15.75 -22.50 -6.54
N LYS A 284 -15.78 -21.26 -7.02
CA LYS A 284 -16.78 -20.70 -7.95
C LYS A 284 -16.16 -20.34 -9.31
N ALA A 285 -15.30 -21.22 -9.81
CA ALA A 285 -14.49 -20.95 -11.00
C ALA A 285 -15.31 -20.72 -12.28
N LYS A 286 -16.50 -21.33 -12.40
CA LYS A 286 -17.40 -21.06 -13.55
C LYS A 286 -17.84 -19.61 -13.58
N GLU A 287 -18.20 -19.06 -12.45
CA GLU A 287 -18.59 -17.66 -12.30
C GLU A 287 -17.38 -16.73 -12.51
N GLY A 288 -16.20 -17.14 -12.03
CA GLY A 288 -14.94 -16.42 -12.26
C GLY A 288 -14.60 -16.33 -13.76
N ALA A 289 -14.69 -17.44 -14.47
CA ALA A 289 -14.47 -17.48 -15.92
C ALA A 289 -15.49 -16.61 -16.67
N ALA A 290 -16.78 -16.69 -16.31
CA ALA A 290 -17.82 -15.85 -16.90
C ALA A 290 -17.57 -14.35 -16.65
N PHE A 291 -17.07 -14.03 -15.47
CA PHE A 291 -16.72 -12.66 -15.08
C PHE A 291 -15.57 -12.11 -15.96
N LEU A 292 -14.48 -12.87 -16.10
CA LEU A 292 -13.33 -12.48 -16.93
C LEU A 292 -13.71 -12.40 -18.41
N LYS A 293 -14.52 -13.34 -18.89
CA LYS A 293 -15.03 -13.32 -20.26
C LYS A 293 -15.83 -12.04 -20.55
N GLU A 294 -16.68 -11.61 -19.62
CA GLU A 294 -17.41 -10.35 -19.75
C GLU A 294 -16.45 -9.16 -19.91
N GLY A 295 -15.33 -9.16 -19.15
CA GLY A 295 -14.29 -8.13 -19.28
C GLY A 295 -13.69 -8.07 -20.68
N PHE A 296 -13.47 -9.22 -21.32
CA PHE A 296 -13.05 -9.30 -22.72
C PHE A 296 -14.13 -8.78 -23.67
N ASP A 297 -15.38 -9.23 -23.48
CA ASP A 297 -16.51 -8.84 -24.35
C ASP A 297 -16.78 -7.33 -24.30
N LYS A 298 -16.57 -6.69 -23.16
CA LYS A 298 -16.65 -5.24 -22.96
C LYS A 298 -15.39 -4.47 -23.43
N GLY A 299 -14.33 -5.17 -23.85
CA GLY A 299 -13.06 -4.57 -24.26
C GLY A 299 -12.26 -3.92 -23.12
N VAL A 300 -12.65 -4.13 -21.87
CA VAL A 300 -11.93 -3.68 -20.67
C VAL A 300 -10.68 -4.53 -20.44
N VAL A 301 -10.81 -5.84 -20.58
CA VAL A 301 -9.69 -6.78 -20.52
C VAL A 301 -9.04 -6.88 -21.89
N LYS A 302 -7.73 -6.57 -21.94
CA LYS A 302 -6.98 -6.64 -23.20
C LYS A 302 -6.44 -8.06 -23.44
N PRO A 303 -6.44 -8.55 -24.69
CA PRO A 303 -5.82 -9.81 -25.05
C PRO A 303 -4.36 -9.86 -24.62
N SER A 304 -4.00 -10.82 -23.78
CA SER A 304 -2.63 -11.10 -23.35
C SER A 304 -2.49 -12.55 -22.95
N TYR A 305 -1.25 -13.06 -22.91
CA TYR A 305 -0.95 -14.40 -22.43
C TYR A 305 -1.54 -14.62 -21.02
N GLU A 306 -1.29 -13.66 -20.11
CA GLU A 306 -1.72 -13.76 -18.72
C GLU A 306 -3.23 -13.86 -18.59
N MET A 307 -3.98 -13.01 -19.30
CA MET A 307 -5.44 -12.98 -19.22
C MET A 307 -6.10 -14.19 -19.86
N TYR A 308 -5.60 -14.65 -21.04
CA TYR A 308 -6.11 -15.87 -21.66
C TYR A 308 -5.74 -17.12 -20.85
N LYS A 309 -4.55 -17.16 -20.24
CA LYS A 309 -4.16 -18.24 -19.34
C LYS A 309 -5.08 -18.27 -18.13
N LEU A 310 -5.33 -17.14 -17.46
CA LEU A 310 -6.23 -17.05 -16.31
C LEU A 310 -7.63 -17.53 -16.71
N LEU A 311 -8.14 -17.11 -17.86
CA LEU A 311 -9.47 -17.56 -18.35
C LEU A 311 -9.50 -19.07 -18.55
N GLY A 312 -8.45 -19.63 -19.16
CA GLY A 312 -8.32 -21.07 -19.38
C GLY A 312 -8.23 -21.85 -18.06
N ASP A 313 -7.43 -21.34 -17.10
CA ASP A 313 -7.27 -21.95 -15.78
C ASP A 313 -8.62 -21.97 -15.03
N SER A 314 -9.38 -20.85 -15.05
CA SER A 314 -10.71 -20.78 -14.41
C SER A 314 -11.74 -21.71 -15.08
N TYR A 315 -11.75 -21.81 -16.42
CA TYR A 315 -12.61 -22.77 -17.10
C TYR A 315 -12.24 -24.21 -16.76
N ALA A 316 -10.95 -24.56 -16.74
CA ALA A 316 -10.48 -25.90 -16.40
C ALA A 316 -10.81 -26.25 -14.93
N LEU A 317 -10.61 -25.31 -14.01
CA LEU A 317 -11.00 -25.47 -12.61
C LEU A 317 -12.51 -25.65 -12.45
N GLY A 318 -13.30 -24.93 -13.25
CA GLY A 318 -14.75 -25.07 -13.35
C GLY A 318 -15.23 -26.30 -14.16
N GLN A 319 -14.33 -27.17 -14.60
CA GLN A 319 -14.64 -28.38 -15.41
C GLN A 319 -15.35 -28.04 -16.74
N ASP A 320 -15.02 -26.90 -17.31
CA ASP A 320 -15.45 -26.50 -18.66
C ASP A 320 -14.27 -26.63 -19.64
N ASP A 321 -13.89 -27.89 -19.88
CA ASP A 321 -12.69 -28.23 -20.67
C ASP A 321 -12.74 -27.64 -22.07
N LYS A 322 -13.92 -27.57 -22.70
CA LYS A 322 -14.08 -27.00 -24.04
C LYS A 322 -13.64 -25.54 -24.09
N ASN A 323 -14.17 -24.72 -23.19
CA ASN A 323 -13.81 -23.31 -23.14
C ASN A 323 -12.38 -23.09 -22.64
N ALA A 324 -11.84 -23.98 -21.79
CA ALA A 324 -10.46 -23.98 -21.36
C ALA A 324 -9.49 -24.20 -22.53
N ILE A 325 -9.78 -25.21 -23.38
CA ILE A 325 -8.99 -25.50 -24.59
C ILE A 325 -8.96 -24.30 -25.53
N ASP A 326 -10.12 -23.65 -25.74
CA ASP A 326 -10.22 -22.45 -26.60
C ASP A 326 -9.43 -21.26 -26.01
N ALA A 327 -9.49 -21.05 -24.70
CA ALA A 327 -8.75 -19.99 -24.03
C ALA A 327 -7.23 -20.24 -24.11
N TYR A 328 -6.77 -21.47 -23.87
CA TYR A 328 -5.38 -21.86 -24.01
C TYR A 328 -4.89 -21.76 -25.48
N ALA A 329 -5.75 -22.06 -26.46
CA ALA A 329 -5.43 -21.87 -27.85
C ALA A 329 -5.14 -20.39 -28.20
N LYS A 330 -5.87 -19.45 -27.58
CA LYS A 330 -5.63 -18.01 -27.72
C LYS A 330 -4.37 -17.56 -26.96
N ALA A 331 -4.03 -18.20 -25.85
CA ALA A 331 -2.81 -17.91 -25.09
C ALA A 331 -1.55 -18.43 -25.80
N SER A 332 -1.63 -19.57 -26.51
CA SER A 332 -0.51 -20.28 -27.14
C SER A 332 0.38 -19.37 -28.02
N PRO A 333 -0.12 -18.59 -28.99
CA PRO A 333 0.74 -17.75 -29.84
C PRO A 333 1.44 -16.62 -29.06
N LEU A 334 0.97 -16.29 -27.85
CA LEU A 334 1.52 -15.25 -26.98
C LEU A 334 2.50 -15.82 -25.96
N ALA A 335 2.61 -17.14 -25.86
CA ALA A 335 3.46 -17.83 -24.91
C ALA A 335 4.92 -17.89 -25.39
N LYS A 336 5.86 -17.67 -24.45
CA LYS A 336 7.31 -17.77 -24.69
C LYS A 336 7.83 -19.20 -24.56
N ASP A 337 7.06 -20.07 -23.91
CA ASP A 337 7.38 -21.48 -23.67
C ASP A 337 6.20 -22.39 -23.99
N GLY A 338 6.44 -23.72 -23.93
CA GLY A 338 5.45 -24.73 -24.28
C GLY A 338 4.45 -25.10 -23.20
N ASN A 339 4.49 -24.47 -22.00
CA ASN A 339 3.66 -24.92 -20.87
C ASN A 339 2.16 -24.79 -21.15
N ILE A 340 1.72 -23.75 -21.85
CA ILE A 340 0.31 -23.59 -22.18
C ILE A 340 -0.17 -24.61 -23.22
N ASP A 341 0.70 -24.96 -24.17
CA ASP A 341 0.42 -25.98 -25.18
C ASP A 341 0.36 -27.37 -24.56
N TYR A 342 1.20 -27.63 -23.52
CA TYR A 342 1.10 -28.83 -22.68
C TYR A 342 -0.26 -28.93 -21.98
N LEU A 343 -0.73 -27.86 -21.31
CA LEU A 343 -2.04 -27.85 -20.65
C LEU A 343 -3.17 -28.10 -21.64
N ARG A 344 -3.12 -27.42 -22.81
CA ARG A 344 -4.09 -27.60 -23.88
C ARG A 344 -4.09 -29.04 -24.41
N GLY A 345 -2.90 -29.60 -24.69
CA GLY A 345 -2.76 -30.97 -25.18
C GLY A 345 -3.26 -32.01 -24.19
N SER A 346 -3.00 -31.81 -22.89
CA SER A 346 -3.52 -32.66 -21.82
C SER A 346 -5.05 -32.68 -21.79
N LEU A 347 -5.70 -31.51 -21.85
CA LEU A 347 -7.16 -31.44 -21.87
C LEU A 347 -7.74 -32.06 -23.13
N LEU A 348 -7.13 -31.81 -24.30
CA LEU A 348 -7.57 -32.40 -25.56
C LEU A 348 -7.53 -33.92 -25.51
N LEU A 349 -6.44 -34.50 -24.99
CA LEU A 349 -6.34 -35.96 -24.85
C LEU A 349 -7.38 -36.53 -23.88
N ASN A 350 -7.61 -35.87 -22.75
CA ASN A 350 -8.60 -36.29 -21.76
C ASN A 350 -10.04 -36.23 -22.30
N ASN A 351 -10.30 -35.35 -23.28
CA ASN A 351 -11.61 -35.18 -23.91
C ASN A 351 -11.74 -35.90 -25.25
N ASP A 352 -10.89 -36.90 -25.51
CA ASP A 352 -10.93 -37.79 -26.67
C ASP A 352 -10.72 -37.07 -28.04
N HIS A 353 -9.83 -36.05 -28.02
CA HIS A 353 -9.37 -35.31 -29.18
C HIS A 353 -7.88 -35.56 -29.46
N PRO A 354 -7.47 -36.82 -29.74
CA PRO A 354 -6.05 -37.19 -29.82
C PRO A 354 -5.30 -36.49 -30.98
N LYS A 355 -5.98 -36.17 -32.10
CA LYS A 355 -5.36 -35.46 -33.21
C LYS A 355 -4.88 -34.06 -32.81
N GLU A 356 -5.79 -33.31 -32.24
CA GLU A 356 -5.52 -31.94 -31.79
C GLU A 356 -4.53 -31.95 -30.60
N ALA A 357 -4.57 -33.00 -29.74
CA ALA A 357 -3.60 -33.21 -28.68
C ALA A 357 -2.18 -33.38 -29.21
N VAL A 358 -1.97 -34.19 -30.28
CA VAL A 358 -0.67 -34.35 -30.94
C VAL A 358 -0.16 -32.99 -31.39
N GLU A 359 -0.99 -32.18 -32.06
CA GLU A 359 -0.58 -30.87 -32.57
C GLU A 359 -0.15 -29.95 -31.40
N ALA A 360 -0.96 -29.85 -30.35
CA ALA A 360 -0.63 -29.02 -29.18
C ALA A 360 0.64 -29.50 -28.46
N LEU A 361 0.80 -30.78 -28.22
CA LEU A 361 1.97 -31.34 -27.53
C LEU A 361 3.25 -31.24 -28.40
N LYS A 362 3.15 -31.35 -29.72
CA LYS A 362 4.29 -31.04 -30.63
C LYS A 362 4.70 -29.56 -30.53
N GLN A 363 3.73 -28.64 -30.47
CA GLN A 363 4.01 -27.23 -30.25
C GLN A 363 4.69 -27.02 -28.86
N ALA A 364 4.21 -27.68 -27.82
CA ALA A 364 4.81 -27.64 -26.49
C ALA A 364 6.29 -28.03 -26.50
N VAL A 365 6.61 -29.16 -27.14
CA VAL A 365 7.99 -29.65 -27.27
C VAL A 365 8.85 -28.71 -28.10
N THR A 366 8.30 -28.16 -29.19
CA THR A 366 9.04 -27.27 -30.12
C THR A 366 9.37 -25.93 -29.44
N LYS A 367 8.45 -25.36 -28.68
CA LYS A 367 8.71 -24.11 -27.94
C LYS A 367 9.70 -24.34 -26.79
N GLY A 368 9.69 -25.53 -26.20
CA GLY A 368 10.58 -25.87 -25.07
C GLY A 368 10.20 -25.11 -23.79
N GLY A 369 11.16 -25.00 -22.84
CA GLY A 369 10.92 -24.33 -21.55
C GLY A 369 9.87 -25.02 -20.66
N LEU A 370 9.63 -26.32 -20.91
CA LEU A 370 8.61 -27.10 -20.24
C LEU A 370 8.96 -27.37 -18.77
N LYS A 371 8.00 -27.20 -17.89
CA LYS A 371 8.14 -27.61 -16.47
C LYS A 371 8.11 -29.11 -16.31
N GLN A 372 7.42 -29.83 -17.19
CA GLN A 372 7.20 -31.26 -17.16
C GLN A 372 7.51 -31.89 -18.53
N PRO A 373 8.78 -31.82 -19.01
CA PRO A 373 9.11 -32.28 -20.35
C PRO A 373 8.88 -33.80 -20.54
N GLY A 374 9.19 -34.62 -19.53
CA GLY A 374 8.96 -36.06 -19.58
C GLY A 374 7.49 -36.42 -19.71
N GLU A 375 6.62 -35.77 -18.93
CA GLU A 375 5.17 -36.00 -19.02
C GLU A 375 4.60 -35.52 -20.35
N THR A 376 5.14 -34.41 -20.91
CA THR A 376 4.74 -33.95 -22.23
C THR A 376 4.98 -35.04 -23.30
N TYR A 377 6.13 -35.73 -23.26
CA TYR A 377 6.39 -36.84 -24.16
C TYR A 377 5.53 -38.06 -23.89
N ILE A 378 5.18 -38.35 -22.62
CA ILE A 378 4.19 -39.40 -22.30
C ILE A 378 2.84 -39.10 -22.96
N LEU A 379 2.30 -37.88 -22.74
CA LEU A 379 1.01 -37.51 -23.33
C LEU A 379 1.05 -37.48 -24.85
N LEU A 380 2.16 -37.07 -25.45
CA LEU A 380 2.35 -37.11 -26.91
C LEU A 380 2.31 -38.54 -27.42
N GLY A 381 3.02 -39.46 -26.78
CA GLY A 381 2.99 -40.88 -27.11
C GLY A 381 1.60 -41.51 -26.90
N ASP A 382 0.94 -41.16 -25.80
CA ASP A 382 -0.42 -41.64 -25.52
C ASP A 382 -1.43 -41.09 -26.54
N SER A 383 -1.24 -39.87 -27.06
CA SER A 383 -2.06 -39.29 -28.13
C SER A 383 -1.87 -40.02 -29.47
N TYR A 384 -0.63 -40.35 -29.85
CA TYR A 384 -0.32 -41.14 -31.01
C TYR A 384 -0.89 -42.58 -30.90
N ASN A 385 -0.79 -43.17 -29.72
CA ASN A 385 -1.34 -44.51 -29.47
C ASN A 385 -2.87 -44.56 -29.61
N GLN A 386 -3.58 -43.50 -29.24
CA GLN A 386 -5.03 -43.41 -29.49
C GLN A 386 -5.38 -43.26 -30.97
N LEU A 387 -4.43 -42.84 -31.78
CA LEU A 387 -4.56 -42.75 -33.23
C LEU A 387 -4.06 -44.03 -33.98
N ASP A 388 -3.69 -45.08 -33.21
CA ASP A 388 -3.06 -46.30 -33.74
C ASP A 388 -1.72 -46.04 -34.46
N ASP A 389 -1.09 -44.88 -34.21
CA ASP A 389 0.25 -44.53 -34.73
C ASP A 389 1.32 -45.04 -33.74
N ILE A 390 1.53 -46.38 -33.77
CA ILE A 390 2.45 -47.05 -32.83
C ILE A 390 3.92 -46.63 -33.03
N PRO A 391 4.42 -46.39 -34.26
CA PRO A 391 5.78 -45.89 -34.48
C PRO A 391 6.06 -44.57 -33.74
N ASP A 392 5.21 -43.57 -33.93
CA ASP A 392 5.39 -42.25 -33.33
C ASP A 392 5.10 -42.25 -31.83
N ALA A 393 4.16 -43.10 -31.36
CA ALA A 393 3.93 -43.35 -29.95
C ALA A 393 5.19 -43.88 -29.26
N THR A 394 5.80 -44.93 -29.84
CA THR A 394 7.04 -45.54 -29.33
C THR A 394 8.19 -44.53 -29.29
N ALA A 395 8.35 -43.72 -30.33
CA ALA A 395 9.39 -42.69 -30.40
C ALA A 395 9.21 -41.61 -29.31
N ALA A 396 7.97 -41.21 -29.03
CA ALA A 396 7.68 -40.25 -27.99
C ALA A 396 7.95 -40.85 -26.58
N TRP A 397 7.52 -42.07 -26.30
CA TRP A 397 7.81 -42.74 -25.00
C TRP A 397 9.30 -43.02 -24.80
N GLN A 398 10.08 -43.31 -25.87
CA GLN A 398 11.53 -43.40 -25.77
C GLN A 398 12.18 -42.11 -25.35
N LYS A 399 11.68 -40.96 -25.88
CA LYS A 399 12.14 -39.64 -25.41
C LYS A 399 11.76 -39.39 -23.95
N ALA A 400 10.53 -39.75 -23.55
CA ALA A 400 10.06 -39.62 -22.16
C ALA A 400 10.93 -40.41 -21.18
N LYS A 401 11.45 -41.60 -21.57
CA LYS A 401 12.33 -42.42 -20.76
C LYS A 401 13.62 -41.71 -20.32
N GLY A 402 14.06 -40.72 -21.11
CA GLY A 402 15.25 -39.91 -20.77
C GLY A 402 15.02 -38.93 -19.61
N TYR A 403 13.80 -38.81 -19.09
CA TYR A 403 13.45 -37.91 -17.97
C TYR A 403 13.14 -38.76 -16.72
N PRO A 404 13.85 -38.58 -15.61
CA PRO A 404 13.67 -39.42 -14.41
C PRO A 404 12.21 -39.43 -13.89
N SER A 405 11.48 -38.29 -13.99
CA SER A 405 10.10 -38.19 -13.53
C SER A 405 9.12 -39.03 -14.38
N ALA A 406 9.43 -39.29 -15.64
CA ALA A 406 8.58 -40.03 -16.56
C ALA A 406 9.10 -41.42 -16.92
N GLN A 407 10.33 -41.78 -16.51
CA GLN A 407 11.02 -42.98 -16.92
C GLN A 407 10.17 -44.26 -16.68
N LYS A 408 9.69 -44.43 -15.47
CA LYS A 408 8.88 -45.64 -15.11
C LYS A 408 7.63 -45.76 -15.96
N MET A 409 6.96 -44.65 -16.20
CA MET A 409 5.73 -44.60 -17.01
C MET A 409 6.04 -44.91 -18.49
N ALA A 410 7.12 -44.34 -19.01
CA ALA A 410 7.59 -44.62 -20.37
C ALA A 410 7.94 -46.11 -20.56
N GLU A 411 8.66 -46.74 -19.61
CA GLU A 411 8.99 -48.16 -19.65
C GLU A 411 7.73 -49.04 -19.65
N GLN A 412 6.75 -48.70 -18.85
CA GLN A 412 5.44 -49.41 -18.83
C GLN A 412 4.72 -49.31 -20.19
N ARG A 413 4.72 -48.13 -20.81
CA ARG A 413 4.10 -47.91 -22.13
C ARG A 413 4.82 -48.71 -23.23
N LEU A 414 6.15 -48.68 -23.23
CA LEU A 414 6.96 -49.41 -24.18
C LEU A 414 6.82 -50.93 -24.05
N ALA A 415 6.77 -51.44 -22.80
CA ALA A 415 6.61 -52.87 -22.53
C ALA A 415 5.23 -53.42 -22.98
N ALA A 416 4.21 -52.57 -22.95
CA ALA A 416 2.87 -52.93 -23.40
C ALA A 416 2.70 -52.94 -24.93
N GLY A 417 3.72 -52.59 -25.69
CA GLY A 417 3.76 -52.73 -27.16
C GLY A 417 2.76 -51.82 -27.92
N GLY A 418 2.28 -50.77 -27.30
CA GLY A 418 1.47 -49.77 -27.96
C GLY A 418 -0.05 -50.06 -28.07
N HIS A 419 -0.55 -51.16 -27.54
CA HIS A 419 -2.01 -51.45 -27.54
C HIS A 419 -2.64 -51.14 -26.15
N ILE A 420 -2.36 -49.97 -25.61
CA ILE A 420 -2.84 -49.57 -24.28
C ILE A 420 -4.23 -48.93 -24.43
N LYS A 421 -5.24 -49.57 -23.92
CA LYS A 421 -6.56 -48.91 -23.72
C LYS A 421 -6.43 -47.95 -22.53
N LEU A 422 -6.12 -46.68 -22.82
CA LEU A 422 -6.17 -45.63 -21.83
C LEU A 422 -7.62 -45.37 -21.47
N LYS A 423 -8.03 -45.70 -20.25
CA LYS A 423 -9.35 -45.29 -19.75
C LYS A 423 -9.29 -43.77 -19.54
N PRO A 424 -10.26 -43.01 -20.08
CA PRO A 424 -10.39 -41.61 -19.70
C PRO A 424 -10.53 -41.54 -18.17
N LYS A 425 -9.81 -40.67 -17.52
CA LYS A 425 -10.03 -40.37 -16.10
C LYS A 425 -11.45 -39.86 -15.98
N LYS A 426 -12.36 -40.65 -15.42
CA LYS A 426 -13.64 -40.15 -14.92
C LYS A 426 -13.32 -39.25 -13.74
N ASN A 427 -13.51 -37.94 -13.89
CA ASN A 427 -13.55 -36.99 -12.78
C ASN A 427 -14.72 -37.29 -11.88
#